data_0b9ecfb069b2433ebad5126a5bcad152
#
_entry.id   0b9ecfb069b2433ebad5126a5bcad152
#
_cell.length_a   1.000
_cell.length_b   1.000
_cell.length_c   1.000
_cell.angle_alpha   90.00
_cell.angle_beta   90.00
_cell.angle_gamma   90.00
#
_symmetry.space_group_name_H-M   'P 1'
#
loop_
_entity.id
_entity.type
_entity.pdbx_description
1 polymer ?
#
loop_
_entity_poly.entity_id
_entity_poly.type
_entity_poly.pdbx_seq_one_letter_code
_entity_poly.pdbx_strand_id
1 'polypeptide(L)'
;VLERLERGESVAMASVIEASGSVPGKPGARLALTPNGARFGTIGGAGLEQKVENTLKGMLNGGRQEVRDKGGKVETFVLYKDAKGEEATPLDSLCGGRVTVAMEVMNPMPHILIAGGGHVGRAVAIVCDTLGWSHSVFDVRAEFAEANRYPFASELHSGSVSGFLEEEDSASMVRFSDVLLLGHDWAIDQEMLLGLLDRLESGSRPRIGAIGSTVKWNSFRDSAIAAGVSKESVDSVRCPIGLNIGAESPEEIAVAVCAEIMALEKITGSLD
;
A
#
# COMPACT_ATOMS: atom_id res chain seq x y z
N VAL A 1 1.57 14.70 3.75
CA VAL A 1 1.60 13.69 2.69
C VAL A 1 2.50 12.53 3.10
N LEU A 2 3.78 12.78 3.39
CA LEU A 2 4.73 11.71 3.75
C LEU A 2 4.21 10.83 4.89
N GLU A 3 3.76 11.41 5.99
CA GLU A 3 3.19 10.68 7.12
C GLU A 3 2.05 9.71 6.72
N ARG A 4 1.23 10.08 5.72
CA ARG A 4 0.16 9.20 5.23
C ARG A 4 0.69 8.06 4.38
N LEU A 5 1.66 8.36 3.52
CA LEU A 5 2.33 7.33 2.71
C LEU A 5 3.07 6.32 3.60
N GLU A 6 3.74 6.78 4.66
CA GLU A 6 4.40 5.92 5.66
C GLU A 6 3.41 5.00 6.40
N ARG A 7 2.17 5.46 6.58
CA ARG A 7 1.06 4.65 7.12
C ARG A 7 0.38 3.75 6.08
N GLY A 8 0.93 3.61 4.88
CA GLY A 8 0.37 2.78 3.82
C GLY A 8 -0.84 3.39 3.09
N GLU A 9 -1.19 4.66 3.36
CA GLU A 9 -2.32 5.34 2.73
C GLU A 9 -1.89 6.04 1.43
N SER A 10 -2.67 5.87 0.36
CA SER A 10 -2.50 6.68 -0.86
C SER A 10 -2.98 8.11 -0.63
N VAL A 11 -2.38 9.07 -1.33
CA VAL A 11 -2.76 10.48 -1.27
C VAL A 11 -2.95 11.01 -2.68
N ALA A 12 -4.16 11.52 -2.99
CA ALA A 12 -4.38 12.29 -4.20
C ALA A 12 -4.06 13.77 -3.96
N MET A 13 -3.33 14.39 -4.86
CA MET A 13 -2.92 15.79 -4.75
C MET A 13 -3.25 16.57 -6.02
N ALA A 14 -3.77 17.77 -5.82
CA ALA A 14 -3.93 18.78 -6.86
C ALA A 14 -3.00 19.95 -6.58
N SER A 15 -2.33 20.46 -7.62
CA SER A 15 -1.46 21.63 -7.56
C SER A 15 -1.84 22.62 -8.64
N VAL A 16 -2.05 23.87 -8.28
CA VAL A 16 -2.20 24.97 -9.24
C VAL A 16 -0.84 25.21 -9.88
N ILE A 17 -0.73 25.00 -11.19
CA ILE A 17 0.52 25.21 -11.96
C ILE A 17 0.52 26.55 -12.70
N GLU A 18 -0.66 27.00 -13.13
CA GLU A 18 -0.83 28.30 -13.78
C GLU A 18 -2.12 29.00 -13.33
N ALA A 19 -2.09 30.31 -13.27
CA ALA A 19 -3.25 31.14 -12.98
C ALA A 19 -3.15 32.49 -13.67
N SER A 20 -4.24 32.92 -14.32
CA SER A 20 -4.33 34.23 -15.00
C SER A 20 -5.68 34.87 -14.80
N GLY A 21 -5.72 36.18 -14.82
CA GLY A 21 -6.94 36.96 -14.53
C GLY A 21 -7.31 36.98 -13.03
N SER A 22 -8.59 37.25 -12.73
CA SER A 22 -9.09 37.24 -11.34
C SER A 22 -9.45 35.84 -10.91
N VAL A 23 -8.54 35.14 -10.21
CA VAL A 23 -8.71 33.78 -9.74
C VAL A 23 -8.41 33.66 -8.25
N PRO A 24 -9.12 32.80 -7.51
CA PRO A 24 -8.91 32.64 -6.07
C PRO A 24 -7.64 31.86 -5.73
N GLY A 25 -7.16 31.00 -6.62
CA GLY A 25 -5.95 30.18 -6.44
C GLY A 25 -4.73 30.81 -7.09
N LYS A 26 -3.56 30.68 -6.46
CA LYS A 26 -2.27 31.10 -7.01
C LYS A 26 -1.42 29.89 -7.37
N PRO A 27 -0.50 29.98 -8.37
CA PRO A 27 0.48 28.93 -8.63
C PRO A 27 1.20 28.51 -7.34
N GLY A 28 1.31 27.18 -7.13
CA GLY A 28 1.85 26.59 -5.90
C GLY A 28 0.81 26.29 -4.81
N ALA A 29 -0.44 26.77 -4.93
CA ALA A 29 -1.54 26.34 -4.06
C ALA A 29 -1.82 24.84 -4.25
N ARG A 30 -2.06 24.10 -3.16
CA ARG A 30 -2.23 22.64 -3.17
C ARG A 30 -3.43 22.21 -2.33
N LEU A 31 -4.06 21.13 -2.81
CA LEU A 31 -5.12 20.41 -2.11
C LEU A 31 -4.77 18.94 -2.13
N ALA A 32 -4.79 18.28 -0.97
CA ALA A 32 -4.56 16.85 -0.85
C ALA A 32 -5.76 16.18 -0.21
N LEU A 33 -6.09 14.96 -0.69
CA LEU A 33 -7.15 14.09 -0.19
C LEU A 33 -6.60 12.71 0.12
N THR A 34 -7.15 12.07 1.15
CA THR A 34 -6.91 10.67 1.49
C THR A 34 -8.15 9.82 1.16
N PRO A 35 -8.03 8.49 1.06
CA PRO A 35 -9.17 7.59 0.78
C PRO A 35 -10.31 7.72 1.79
N ASN A 36 -9.99 7.98 3.08
CA ASN A 36 -10.98 8.20 4.14
C ASN A 36 -11.62 9.59 4.12
N GLY A 37 -11.32 10.43 3.10
CA GLY A 37 -11.89 11.75 2.91
C GLY A 37 -11.24 12.88 3.70
N ALA A 38 -10.13 12.64 4.42
CA ALA A 38 -9.39 13.72 5.07
C ALA A 38 -8.81 14.66 4.01
N ARG A 39 -8.95 15.97 4.25
CA ARG A 39 -8.59 17.05 3.32
C ARG A 39 -7.53 17.96 3.94
N PHE A 40 -6.55 18.36 3.13
CA PHE A 40 -5.47 19.24 3.54
C PHE A 40 -5.19 20.28 2.45
N GLY A 41 -5.08 21.55 2.87
CA GLY A 41 -4.78 22.67 1.98
C GLY A 41 -5.98 23.18 1.19
N THR A 42 -5.70 24.03 0.20
CA THR A 42 -6.72 24.69 -0.65
C THR A 42 -6.08 25.11 -1.98
N ILE A 43 -6.86 25.05 -3.05
CA ILE A 43 -6.52 25.61 -4.37
C ILE A 43 -7.34 26.85 -4.70
N GLY A 44 -8.22 27.26 -3.77
CA GLY A 44 -9.04 28.48 -3.84
C GLY A 44 -10.32 28.29 -4.67
N GLY A 45 -11.42 28.87 -4.13
CA GLY A 45 -12.73 28.90 -4.80
C GLY A 45 -13.55 27.61 -4.66
N ALA A 46 -14.71 27.72 -3.99
CA ALA A 46 -15.55 26.57 -3.66
C ALA A 46 -15.94 25.70 -4.87
N GLY A 47 -16.31 26.32 -6.00
CA GLY A 47 -16.69 25.57 -7.21
C GLY A 47 -15.52 24.84 -7.87
N LEU A 48 -14.33 25.45 -7.93
CA LEU A 48 -13.11 24.82 -8.42
C LEU A 48 -12.71 23.64 -7.54
N GLU A 49 -12.67 23.87 -6.21
CA GLU A 49 -12.30 22.83 -5.26
C GLU A 49 -13.23 21.62 -5.33
N GLN A 50 -14.54 21.83 -5.35
CA GLN A 50 -15.49 20.72 -5.44
C GLN A 50 -15.30 19.86 -6.68
N LYS A 51 -15.01 20.48 -7.84
CA LYS A 51 -14.78 19.74 -9.08
C LYS A 51 -13.47 18.98 -9.05
N VAL A 52 -12.40 19.60 -8.57
CA VAL A 52 -11.10 18.97 -8.38
C VAL A 52 -11.17 17.84 -7.35
N GLU A 53 -11.85 18.04 -6.22
CA GLU A 53 -12.06 16.99 -5.21
C GLU A 53 -12.78 15.77 -5.79
N ASN A 54 -13.83 15.97 -6.60
CA ASN A 54 -14.53 14.87 -7.25
C ASN A 54 -13.60 14.10 -8.21
N THR A 55 -12.73 14.80 -8.93
CA THR A 55 -11.71 14.18 -9.79
C THR A 55 -10.71 13.39 -8.96
N LEU A 56 -10.17 13.97 -7.88
CA LEU A 56 -9.23 13.29 -6.98
C LEU A 56 -9.84 12.05 -6.31
N LYS A 57 -11.11 12.12 -5.89
CA LYS A 57 -11.86 10.96 -5.37
C LYS A 57 -12.02 9.87 -6.42
N GLY A 58 -12.33 10.25 -7.65
CA GLY A 58 -12.38 9.31 -8.78
C GLY A 58 -11.04 8.63 -9.03
N MET A 59 -9.93 9.38 -8.98
CA MET A 59 -8.58 8.86 -9.14
C MET A 59 -8.18 7.90 -8.00
N LEU A 60 -8.56 8.20 -6.75
CA LEU A 60 -8.33 7.30 -5.61
C LEU A 60 -9.14 6.00 -5.73
N ASN A 61 -10.36 6.06 -6.22
CA ASN A 61 -11.27 4.92 -6.36
C ASN A 61 -11.00 4.07 -7.62
N GLY A 62 -10.34 4.64 -8.64
CA GLY A 62 -10.01 3.96 -9.90
C GLY A 62 -8.93 2.90 -9.81
N GLY A 63 -8.43 2.64 -8.60
CA GLY A 63 -7.36 1.68 -8.34
C GLY A 63 -5.96 2.17 -8.80
N ARG A 64 -4.93 1.52 -8.26
CA ARG A 64 -3.52 1.88 -8.55
C ARG A 64 -3.15 1.72 -10.03
N GLN A 65 -3.76 0.75 -10.72
CA GLN A 65 -3.47 0.47 -12.12
C GLN A 65 -3.97 1.59 -13.04
N GLU A 66 -5.22 2.02 -12.88
CA GLU A 66 -5.78 3.09 -13.73
C GLU A 66 -4.99 4.40 -13.59
N VAL A 67 -4.53 4.71 -12.37
CA VAL A 67 -3.69 5.88 -12.12
C VAL A 67 -2.31 5.73 -12.76
N ARG A 68 -1.72 4.53 -12.75
CA ARG A 68 -0.41 4.27 -13.40
C ARG A 68 -0.46 4.38 -14.90
N ASP A 69 -1.50 3.81 -15.51
CA ASP A 69 -1.64 3.77 -16.98
C ASP A 69 -1.97 5.15 -17.55
N LYS A 70 -2.68 5.98 -16.77
CA LYS A 70 -3.06 7.33 -17.17
C LYS A 70 -2.13 8.42 -16.64
N GLY A 71 -1.22 8.07 -15.69
CA GLY A 71 -0.36 9.05 -15.02
C GLY A 71 -1.16 10.09 -14.24
N GLY A 72 -0.63 11.29 -14.13
CA GLY A 72 -1.37 12.44 -13.60
C GLY A 72 -2.33 13.00 -14.65
N LYS A 73 -3.26 13.84 -14.18
CA LYS A 73 -4.18 14.61 -15.02
C LYS A 73 -3.84 16.09 -14.92
N VAL A 74 -3.76 16.77 -16.05
CA VAL A 74 -3.70 18.25 -16.09
C VAL A 74 -5.00 18.74 -16.69
N GLU A 75 -5.66 19.67 -16.03
CA GLU A 75 -6.93 20.24 -16.48
C GLU A 75 -6.93 21.74 -16.30
N THR A 76 -7.39 22.48 -17.34
CA THR A 76 -7.55 23.93 -17.29
C THR A 76 -9.02 24.26 -17.06
N PHE A 77 -9.29 25.07 -16.05
CA PHE A 77 -10.61 25.57 -15.68
C PHE A 77 -10.74 27.02 -16.04
N VAL A 78 -11.86 27.37 -16.62
CA VAL A 78 -12.22 28.76 -16.97
C VAL A 78 -13.35 29.24 -16.08
N LEU A 79 -13.09 30.31 -15.33
CA LEU A 79 -13.96 30.81 -14.26
C LEU A 79 -14.90 31.93 -14.77
N TYR A 80 -15.58 31.73 -15.92
CA TYR A 80 -16.61 32.63 -16.42
C TYR A 80 -17.68 31.91 -17.24
N LYS A 81 -18.87 32.50 -17.30
CA LYS A 81 -20.09 31.83 -17.81
C LYS A 81 -20.09 31.49 -19.31
N ASP A 82 -19.32 32.18 -20.14
CA ASP A 82 -19.43 32.10 -21.61
C ASP A 82 -18.21 31.51 -22.32
N ALA A 83 -17.51 30.58 -21.69
CA ALA A 83 -16.38 29.85 -22.27
C ALA A 83 -16.84 28.84 -23.36
N LYS A 84 -17.34 29.31 -24.49
CA LYS A 84 -17.67 28.47 -25.64
C LYS A 84 -16.46 28.32 -26.54
N GLY A 85 -16.04 27.07 -26.78
CA GLY A 85 -15.05 26.72 -27.81
C GLY A 85 -13.60 26.65 -27.36
N GLU A 86 -13.31 26.66 -26.07
CA GLU A 86 -11.97 26.45 -25.54
C GLU A 86 -11.78 24.99 -25.05
N GLU A 87 -10.56 24.44 -25.15
CA GLU A 87 -10.14 23.21 -24.49
C GLU A 87 -10.00 23.42 -22.96
N ALA A 88 -11.08 23.82 -22.32
CA ALA A 88 -11.13 24.15 -20.90
C ALA A 88 -12.49 23.82 -20.29
N THR A 89 -12.49 23.41 -19.05
CA THR A 89 -13.70 23.11 -18.30
C THR A 89 -14.31 24.39 -17.73
N PRO A 90 -15.51 24.81 -18.19
CA PRO A 90 -16.16 26.01 -17.66
C PRO A 90 -16.65 25.76 -16.23
N LEU A 91 -16.45 26.75 -15.37
CA LEU A 91 -17.00 26.78 -14.02
C LEU A 91 -17.91 28.01 -13.88
N ASP A 92 -19.11 27.81 -13.35
CA ASP A 92 -20.02 28.90 -13.02
C ASP A 92 -19.47 29.66 -11.80
N SER A 93 -18.73 30.73 -12.07
CA SER A 93 -18.05 31.54 -11.07
C SER A 93 -18.20 33.03 -11.39
N LEU A 94 -18.25 33.84 -10.34
CA LEU A 94 -18.24 35.33 -10.45
C LEU A 94 -16.83 35.89 -10.69
N CYS A 95 -15.79 35.03 -10.60
CA CYS A 95 -14.40 35.36 -10.89
C CYS A 95 -14.13 35.19 -12.39
N GLY A 96 -13.44 36.14 -13.01
CA GLY A 96 -13.03 36.04 -14.42
C GLY A 96 -11.55 35.67 -14.49
N GLY A 97 -11.25 34.44 -14.96
CA GLY A 97 -9.86 34.02 -15.10
C GLY A 97 -9.71 32.56 -15.48
N ARG A 98 -8.46 32.11 -15.58
CA ARG A 98 -8.09 30.76 -15.97
C ARG A 98 -7.13 30.15 -14.94
N VAL A 99 -7.35 28.89 -14.57
CA VAL A 99 -6.50 28.13 -13.63
C VAL A 99 -6.20 26.78 -14.24
N THR A 100 -4.93 26.41 -14.32
CA THR A 100 -4.46 25.08 -14.73
C THR A 100 -4.03 24.31 -13.48
N VAL A 101 -4.60 23.12 -13.30
CA VAL A 101 -4.38 22.25 -12.14
C VAL A 101 -3.80 20.94 -12.60
N ALA A 102 -2.66 20.56 -12.04
CA ALA A 102 -2.10 19.21 -12.14
C ALA A 102 -2.64 18.37 -10.97
N MET A 103 -3.09 17.16 -11.28
CA MET A 103 -3.67 16.20 -10.32
C MET A 103 -2.95 14.86 -10.45
N GLU A 104 -2.56 14.28 -9.33
CA GLU A 104 -1.85 13.00 -9.27
C GLU A 104 -2.25 12.20 -8.04
N VAL A 105 -2.01 10.89 -8.05
CA VAL A 105 -2.11 10.02 -6.88
C VAL A 105 -0.73 9.48 -6.55
N MET A 106 -0.31 9.75 -5.32
CA MET A 106 0.89 9.18 -4.73
C MET A 106 0.48 7.92 -3.96
N ASN A 107 1.10 6.79 -4.31
CA ASN A 107 0.90 5.53 -3.61
C ASN A 107 2.07 5.27 -2.66
N PRO A 108 1.82 4.65 -1.49
CA PRO A 108 2.88 4.22 -0.61
C PRO A 108 3.74 3.17 -1.32
N MET A 109 5.03 3.18 -1.03
CA MET A 109 5.92 2.08 -1.39
C MET A 109 5.56 0.84 -0.55
N PRO A 110 5.80 -0.38 -1.05
CA PRO A 110 5.62 -1.57 -0.24
C PRO A 110 6.43 -1.49 1.05
N HIS A 111 5.81 -1.87 2.15
CA HIS A 111 6.46 -2.08 3.44
C HIS A 111 6.18 -3.53 3.86
N ILE A 112 7.21 -4.34 3.91
CA ILE A 112 7.11 -5.78 4.10
C ILE A 112 7.44 -6.13 5.54
N LEU A 113 6.52 -6.80 6.26
CA LEU A 113 6.84 -7.45 7.52
C LEU A 113 7.37 -8.87 7.25
N ILE A 114 8.62 -9.09 7.57
CA ILE A 114 9.31 -10.37 7.47
C ILE A 114 9.19 -11.09 8.81
N ALA A 115 8.24 -12.01 8.94
CA ALA A 115 8.10 -12.87 10.11
C ALA A 115 8.93 -14.14 9.90
N GLY A 116 10.13 -14.14 10.46
CA GLY A 116 11.15 -15.16 10.30
C GLY A 116 12.44 -14.62 9.70
N GLY A 117 13.36 -14.13 10.55
CA GLY A 117 14.63 -13.52 10.19
C GLY A 117 15.75 -14.52 9.79
N GLY A 118 15.39 -15.72 9.28
CA GLY A 118 16.32 -16.73 8.81
C GLY A 118 17.02 -16.37 7.49
N HIS A 119 17.48 -17.39 6.74
CA HIS A 119 18.18 -17.17 5.47
C HIS A 119 17.28 -16.55 4.41
N VAL A 120 16.05 -17.06 4.25
CA VAL A 120 15.09 -16.53 3.28
C VAL A 120 14.66 -15.11 3.66
N GLY A 121 14.35 -14.85 4.95
CA GLY A 121 13.99 -13.52 5.41
C GLY A 121 15.09 -12.49 5.15
N ARG A 122 16.37 -12.87 5.36
CA ARG A 122 17.50 -12.01 5.03
C ARG A 122 17.62 -11.75 3.53
N ALA A 123 17.45 -12.78 2.71
CA ALA A 123 17.49 -12.62 1.26
C ALA A 123 16.37 -11.69 0.77
N VAL A 124 15.15 -11.83 1.31
CA VAL A 124 14.02 -10.92 1.02
C VAL A 124 14.34 -9.49 1.41
N ALA A 125 14.90 -9.25 2.60
CA ALA A 125 15.31 -7.92 3.04
C ALA A 125 16.29 -7.25 2.07
N ILE A 126 17.31 -7.99 1.58
CA ILE A 126 18.28 -7.49 0.60
C ILE A 126 17.59 -7.10 -0.72
N VAL A 127 16.62 -7.89 -1.18
CA VAL A 127 15.85 -7.54 -2.40
C VAL A 127 14.97 -6.32 -2.15
N CYS A 128 14.33 -6.20 -0.97
CA CYS A 128 13.59 -4.99 -0.59
C CYS A 128 14.48 -3.75 -0.64
N ASP A 129 15.68 -3.80 -0.04
CA ASP A 129 16.65 -2.70 -0.07
C ASP A 129 17.02 -2.30 -1.51
N THR A 130 17.25 -3.28 -2.38
CA THR A 130 17.56 -3.05 -3.80
C THR A 130 16.40 -2.38 -4.54
N LEU A 131 15.16 -2.70 -4.19
CA LEU A 131 13.94 -2.14 -4.78
C LEU A 131 13.54 -0.79 -4.15
N GLY A 132 14.20 -0.35 -3.09
CA GLY A 132 13.82 0.82 -2.30
C GLY A 132 12.51 0.62 -1.53
N TRP A 133 12.15 -0.62 -1.21
CA TRP A 133 11.01 -0.96 -0.39
C TRP A 133 11.38 -0.93 1.10
N SER A 134 10.45 -0.49 1.93
CA SER A 134 10.61 -0.61 3.38
C SER A 134 10.40 -2.05 3.82
N HIS A 135 11.14 -2.48 4.85
CA HIS A 135 10.90 -3.75 5.49
C HIS A 135 11.09 -3.64 7.01
N SER A 136 10.34 -4.45 7.75
CA SER A 136 10.48 -4.68 9.19
C SER A 136 10.65 -6.18 9.42
N VAL A 137 11.29 -6.56 10.51
CA VAL A 137 11.59 -7.96 10.80
C VAL A 137 11.07 -8.34 12.17
N PHE A 138 10.39 -9.47 12.27
CA PHE A 138 10.03 -10.15 13.49
C PHE A 138 10.66 -11.55 13.52
N ASP A 139 11.34 -11.91 14.61
CA ASP A 139 11.72 -13.30 14.90
C ASP A 139 11.65 -13.52 16.41
N VAL A 140 11.16 -14.68 16.84
CA VAL A 140 11.11 -15.04 18.27
C VAL A 140 12.51 -15.09 18.90
N ARG A 141 13.54 -15.28 18.10
CA ARG A 141 14.93 -15.32 18.50
C ARG A 141 15.58 -13.97 18.22
N ALA A 142 15.99 -13.27 19.28
CA ALA A 142 16.53 -11.91 19.17
C ALA A 142 17.71 -11.80 18.18
N GLU A 143 18.60 -12.79 18.12
CA GLU A 143 19.76 -12.81 17.21
C GLU A 143 19.39 -12.87 15.71
N PHE A 144 18.12 -13.16 15.39
CA PHE A 144 17.59 -13.13 14.02
C PHE A 144 16.84 -11.84 13.68
N ALA A 145 16.68 -10.91 14.64
CA ALA A 145 16.07 -9.61 14.46
C ALA A 145 16.99 -8.48 15.00
N GLU A 146 18.25 -8.48 14.59
CA GLU A 146 19.27 -7.53 15.02
C GLU A 146 19.68 -6.55 13.93
N ALA A 147 20.05 -5.32 14.31
CA ALA A 147 20.42 -4.24 13.39
C ALA A 147 21.67 -4.56 12.54
N ASN A 148 22.63 -5.34 13.06
CA ASN A 148 23.81 -5.78 12.31
C ASN A 148 23.43 -6.78 11.20
N ARG A 149 22.35 -7.51 11.36
CA ARG A 149 21.81 -8.46 10.37
C ARG A 149 20.88 -7.77 9.36
N TYR A 150 20.15 -6.75 9.81
CA TYR A 150 19.16 -5.98 9.04
C TYR A 150 19.40 -4.47 9.18
N PRO A 151 20.49 -3.94 8.62
CA PRO A 151 20.92 -2.55 8.86
C PRO A 151 19.96 -1.50 8.29
N PHE A 152 19.08 -1.88 7.36
CA PHE A 152 18.12 -0.98 6.72
C PHE A 152 16.67 -1.29 7.09
N ALA A 153 16.42 -2.19 8.04
CA ALA A 153 15.09 -2.43 8.54
C ALA A 153 14.50 -1.19 9.20
N SER A 154 13.25 -0.89 8.91
CA SER A 154 12.51 0.20 9.55
C SER A 154 12.26 -0.09 11.03
N GLU A 155 11.93 -1.34 11.34
CA GLU A 155 11.64 -1.81 12.70
C GLU A 155 12.17 -3.24 12.88
N LEU A 156 12.60 -3.54 14.09
CA LEU A 156 13.11 -4.85 14.48
C LEU A 156 12.35 -5.30 15.75
N HIS A 157 11.67 -6.41 15.67
CA HIS A 157 10.87 -6.96 16.76
C HIS A 157 11.37 -8.37 17.12
N SER A 158 11.45 -8.65 18.41
CA SER A 158 11.79 -9.98 18.90
C SER A 158 10.98 -10.31 20.16
N GLY A 159 10.72 -11.60 20.36
CA GLY A 159 9.95 -12.07 21.50
C GLY A 159 8.84 -13.02 21.12
N SER A 160 7.81 -13.17 21.95
CA SER A 160 6.68 -14.05 21.65
C SER A 160 5.79 -13.47 20.53
N VAL A 161 5.15 -14.37 19.77
CA VAL A 161 4.15 -13.96 18.76
C VAL A 161 2.99 -13.22 19.41
N SER A 162 2.49 -13.72 20.56
CA SER A 162 1.41 -13.06 21.30
C SER A 162 1.79 -11.65 21.73
N GLY A 163 3.01 -11.44 22.24
CA GLY A 163 3.51 -10.10 22.60
C GLY A 163 3.58 -9.14 21.41
N PHE A 164 4.12 -9.60 20.28
CA PHE A 164 4.14 -8.82 19.05
C PHE A 164 2.73 -8.43 18.59
N LEU A 165 1.79 -9.36 18.60
CA LEU A 165 0.41 -9.11 18.19
C LEU A 165 -0.37 -8.26 19.20
N GLU A 166 0.04 -8.16 20.46
CA GLU A 166 -0.52 -7.23 21.44
C GLU A 166 -0.02 -5.79 21.20
N GLU A 167 1.24 -5.63 20.79
CA GLU A 167 1.82 -4.33 20.46
C GLU A 167 1.31 -3.79 19.11
N GLU A 168 1.08 -4.69 18.14
CA GLU A 168 0.62 -4.36 16.78
C GLU A 168 -0.88 -4.62 16.64
N ASP A 169 -1.68 -3.56 16.75
CA ASP A 169 -3.12 -3.61 16.49
C ASP A 169 -3.45 -3.56 14.98
N SER A 170 -4.71 -3.76 14.64
CA SER A 170 -5.17 -3.72 13.24
C SER A 170 -4.88 -2.39 12.55
N ALA A 171 -4.86 -1.28 13.29
CA ALA A 171 -4.62 0.05 12.74
C ALA A 171 -3.13 0.28 12.43
N SER A 172 -2.24 -0.22 13.28
CA SER A 172 -0.79 -0.16 13.05
C SER A 172 -0.35 -1.10 11.93
N MET A 173 -0.96 -2.28 11.83
CA MET A 173 -0.67 -3.28 10.79
C MET A 173 -0.95 -2.79 9.36
N VAL A 174 -1.83 -1.82 9.16
CA VAL A 174 -2.16 -1.26 7.82
C VAL A 174 -0.94 -0.65 7.12
N ARG A 175 0.11 -0.23 7.87
CA ARG A 175 1.34 0.29 7.28
C ARG A 175 2.08 -0.75 6.44
N PHE A 176 1.93 -2.03 6.76
CA PHE A 176 2.51 -3.12 5.97
C PHE A 176 1.67 -3.40 4.73
N SER A 177 2.32 -3.59 3.61
CA SER A 177 1.68 -4.07 2.39
C SER A 177 1.48 -5.59 2.42
N ASP A 178 2.46 -6.29 2.98
CA ASP A 178 2.50 -7.75 3.07
C ASP A 178 3.13 -8.19 4.39
N VAL A 179 2.65 -9.30 4.93
CA VAL A 179 3.29 -10.07 5.99
C VAL A 179 3.73 -11.40 5.40
N LEU A 180 5.03 -11.71 5.54
CA LEU A 180 5.65 -12.91 5.01
C LEU A 180 6.00 -13.85 6.15
N LEU A 181 5.34 -15.00 6.23
CA LEU A 181 5.62 -16.05 7.19
C LEU A 181 6.74 -16.93 6.64
N LEU A 182 7.98 -16.67 7.06
CA LEU A 182 9.22 -17.29 6.56
C LEU A 182 9.96 -18.04 7.67
N GLY A 183 9.25 -18.38 8.75
CA GLY A 183 9.82 -19.06 9.90
C GLY A 183 10.30 -20.48 9.58
N HIS A 184 11.22 -20.98 10.42
CA HIS A 184 11.68 -22.36 10.38
C HIS A 184 10.83 -23.27 11.27
N ASP A 185 10.13 -22.70 12.25
CA ASP A 185 9.29 -23.41 13.19
C ASP A 185 7.82 -23.31 12.77
N TRP A 186 7.24 -24.46 12.52
CA TRP A 186 5.84 -24.57 12.12
C TRP A 186 4.87 -24.00 13.15
N ALA A 187 5.08 -24.26 14.45
CA ALA A 187 4.15 -23.82 15.49
C ALA A 187 4.13 -22.31 15.59
N ILE A 188 5.28 -21.64 15.45
CA ILE A 188 5.43 -20.18 15.46
C ILE A 188 4.74 -19.57 14.24
N ASP A 189 4.97 -20.13 13.04
CA ASP A 189 4.30 -19.65 11.82
C ASP A 189 2.78 -19.79 11.91
N GLN A 190 2.30 -20.92 12.51
CA GLN A 190 0.87 -21.16 12.70
C GLN A 190 0.26 -20.19 13.72
N GLU A 191 0.93 -19.96 14.86
CA GLU A 191 0.49 -19.00 15.87
C GLU A 191 0.38 -17.59 15.27
N MET A 192 1.40 -17.14 14.51
CA MET A 192 1.38 -15.86 13.83
C MET A 192 0.24 -15.78 12.81
N LEU A 193 0.07 -16.82 11.98
CA LEU A 193 -1.00 -16.86 10.98
C LEU A 193 -2.38 -16.75 11.62
N LEU A 194 -2.66 -17.53 12.67
CA LEU A 194 -3.95 -17.51 13.35
C LEU A 194 -4.22 -16.14 13.99
N GLY A 195 -3.21 -15.57 14.66
CA GLY A 195 -3.34 -14.26 15.26
C GLY A 195 -3.54 -13.12 14.25
N LEU A 196 -2.97 -13.21 13.05
CA LEU A 196 -3.20 -12.26 11.96
C LEU A 196 -4.61 -12.42 11.37
N LEU A 197 -5.06 -13.65 11.12
CA LEU A 197 -6.37 -13.93 10.54
C LEU A 197 -7.53 -13.55 11.48
N ASP A 198 -7.31 -13.57 12.78
CA ASP A 198 -8.28 -13.12 13.79
C ASP A 198 -8.46 -11.59 13.77
N ARG A 199 -7.43 -10.84 13.38
CA ARG A 199 -7.38 -9.38 13.45
C ARG A 199 -7.63 -8.67 12.13
N LEU A 200 -7.35 -9.31 11.02
CA LEU A 200 -7.38 -8.69 9.70
C LEU A 200 -8.65 -9.09 8.94
N GLU A 201 -9.29 -8.09 8.32
CA GLU A 201 -10.39 -8.35 7.42
C GLU A 201 -9.90 -9.02 6.13
N SER A 202 -10.68 -9.97 5.62
CA SER A 202 -10.39 -10.65 4.35
C SER A 202 -10.21 -9.66 3.20
N GLY A 203 -9.14 -9.84 2.43
CA GLY A 203 -8.83 -8.97 1.29
C GLY A 203 -8.30 -7.58 1.64
N SER A 204 -8.14 -7.26 2.95
CA SER A 204 -7.50 -6.02 3.39
C SER A 204 -5.97 -6.13 3.40
N ARG A 205 -5.29 -5.00 3.63
CA ARG A 205 -3.85 -4.97 3.92
C ARG A 205 -3.60 -5.13 5.43
N PRO A 206 -2.49 -5.78 5.79
CA PRO A 206 -1.50 -6.43 4.93
C PRO A 206 -2.01 -7.74 4.30
N ARG A 207 -1.52 -8.05 3.10
CA ARG A 207 -1.73 -9.36 2.50
C ARG A 207 -0.80 -10.38 3.19
N ILE A 208 -1.30 -11.56 3.48
CA ILE A 208 -0.51 -12.61 4.13
C ILE A 208 0.04 -13.57 3.08
N GLY A 209 1.32 -13.90 3.20
CA GLY A 209 1.97 -14.91 2.41
C GLY A 209 2.82 -15.83 3.28
N ALA A 210 2.84 -17.13 2.98
CA ALA A 210 3.61 -18.11 3.74
C ALA A 210 4.47 -18.96 2.84
N ILE A 211 5.69 -19.25 3.30
CA ILE A 211 6.52 -20.27 2.67
C ILE A 211 6.10 -21.65 3.17
N GLY A 212 5.98 -22.60 2.27
CA GLY A 212 5.67 -23.97 2.66
C GLY A 212 5.21 -24.83 1.51
N SER A 213 5.27 -26.15 1.72
CA SER A 213 4.69 -27.12 0.79
C SER A 213 3.16 -27.09 0.89
N THR A 214 2.49 -27.61 -0.14
CA THR A 214 1.03 -27.82 -0.13
C THR A 214 0.56 -28.63 1.10
N VAL A 215 1.38 -29.56 1.58
CA VAL A 215 1.07 -30.38 2.77
C VAL A 215 1.07 -29.49 4.02
N LYS A 216 2.09 -28.65 4.19
CA LYS A 216 2.17 -27.68 5.32
C LYS A 216 0.97 -26.73 5.27
N TRP A 217 0.65 -26.21 4.10
CA TRP A 217 -0.48 -25.29 3.93
C TRP A 217 -1.83 -25.94 4.28
N ASN A 218 -2.09 -27.16 3.81
CA ASN A 218 -3.34 -27.85 4.13
C ASN A 218 -3.54 -28.00 5.64
N SER A 219 -2.48 -28.33 6.38
CA SER A 219 -2.56 -28.41 7.84
C SER A 219 -2.83 -27.05 8.51
N PHE A 220 -2.21 -25.98 8.03
CA PHE A 220 -2.50 -24.62 8.53
C PHE A 220 -3.94 -24.22 8.27
N ARG A 221 -4.43 -24.48 7.06
CA ARG A 221 -5.80 -24.21 6.66
C ARG A 221 -6.80 -24.96 7.54
N ASP A 222 -6.58 -26.24 7.75
CA ASP A 222 -7.48 -27.07 8.54
C ASP A 222 -7.49 -26.60 10.02
N SER A 223 -6.35 -26.22 10.57
CA SER A 223 -6.22 -25.64 11.91
C SER A 223 -6.94 -24.28 12.02
N ALA A 224 -6.82 -23.42 11.04
CA ALA A 224 -7.48 -22.11 11.03
C ALA A 224 -9.01 -22.25 10.96
N ILE A 225 -9.51 -23.15 10.10
CA ILE A 225 -10.96 -23.43 10.03
C ILE A 225 -11.46 -24.02 11.33
N ALA A 226 -10.70 -24.95 11.95
CA ALA A 226 -11.06 -25.53 13.26
C ALA A 226 -11.08 -24.48 14.38
N ALA A 227 -10.25 -23.44 14.28
CA ALA A 227 -10.24 -22.28 15.19
C ALA A 227 -11.37 -21.27 14.90
N GLY A 228 -12.22 -21.50 13.89
CA GLY A 228 -13.36 -20.64 13.57
C GLY A 228 -13.07 -19.52 12.55
N VAL A 229 -11.88 -19.49 11.97
CA VAL A 229 -11.55 -18.53 10.91
C VAL A 229 -12.39 -18.81 9.66
N SER A 230 -12.90 -17.75 9.01
CA SER A 230 -13.71 -17.90 7.80
C SER A 230 -12.88 -18.51 6.67
N LYS A 231 -13.53 -19.32 5.82
CA LYS A 231 -12.88 -19.89 4.64
C LYS A 231 -12.34 -18.81 3.72
N GLU A 232 -13.05 -17.70 3.57
CA GLU A 232 -12.64 -16.56 2.75
C GLU A 232 -11.32 -15.95 3.24
N SER A 233 -11.18 -15.74 4.55
CA SER A 233 -9.93 -15.25 5.15
C SER A 233 -8.78 -16.21 4.93
N VAL A 234 -9.02 -17.52 5.09
CA VAL A 234 -8.00 -18.55 4.87
C VAL A 234 -7.60 -18.62 3.39
N ASP A 235 -8.56 -18.57 2.47
CA ASP A 235 -8.32 -18.63 1.02
C ASP A 235 -7.61 -17.36 0.49
N SER A 236 -7.61 -16.25 1.26
CA SER A 236 -6.86 -15.03 0.92
C SER A 236 -5.35 -15.15 1.18
N VAL A 237 -4.90 -16.13 1.95
CA VAL A 237 -3.48 -16.36 2.25
C VAL A 237 -2.79 -17.03 1.07
N ARG A 238 -1.68 -16.48 0.63
CA ARG A 238 -0.87 -17.03 -0.47
C ARG A 238 0.12 -18.06 0.06
N CYS A 239 -0.05 -19.31 -0.30
CA CYS A 239 0.87 -20.38 0.05
C CYS A 239 0.82 -21.52 -0.98
N PRO A 240 1.97 -21.89 -1.59
CA PRO A 240 3.29 -21.29 -1.41
C PRO A 240 3.35 -19.85 -1.95
N ILE A 241 4.11 -18.97 -1.26
CA ILE A 241 4.35 -17.61 -1.71
C ILE A 241 5.45 -17.56 -2.77
N GLY A 242 5.34 -16.63 -3.69
CA GLY A 242 6.30 -16.38 -4.77
C GLY A 242 5.84 -16.93 -6.12
N LEU A 243 6.30 -16.30 -7.19
CA LEU A 243 6.05 -16.78 -8.54
C LEU A 243 6.69 -18.15 -8.74
N ASN A 244 5.98 -19.05 -9.45
CA ASN A 244 6.48 -20.39 -9.75
C ASN A 244 7.55 -20.32 -10.86
N ILE A 245 8.79 -20.04 -10.47
CA ILE A 245 9.95 -19.92 -11.36
C ILE A 245 11.00 -21.04 -11.11
N GLY A 246 10.67 -22.04 -10.29
CA GLY A 246 11.59 -23.12 -9.94
C GLY A 246 12.67 -22.68 -8.93
N ALA A 247 12.37 -21.71 -8.06
CA ALA A 247 13.31 -21.20 -7.06
C ALA A 247 13.62 -22.27 -6.00
N GLU A 248 14.90 -22.48 -5.70
CA GLU A 248 15.39 -23.46 -4.72
C GLU A 248 16.23 -22.81 -3.62
N SER A 249 17.12 -21.87 -3.96
CA SER A 249 17.95 -21.17 -2.98
C SER A 249 17.18 -20.05 -2.26
N PRO A 250 17.62 -19.63 -1.06
CA PRO A 250 17.02 -18.48 -0.35
C PRO A 250 16.95 -17.21 -1.21
N GLU A 251 17.98 -16.97 -2.01
CA GLU A 251 18.07 -15.79 -2.90
C GLU A 251 17.07 -15.88 -4.06
N GLU A 252 16.93 -17.06 -4.67
CA GLU A 252 15.94 -17.29 -5.74
C GLU A 252 14.50 -17.20 -5.20
N ILE A 253 14.24 -17.75 -4.01
CA ILE A 253 12.96 -17.63 -3.32
C ILE A 253 12.65 -16.16 -3.06
N ALA A 254 13.61 -15.38 -2.58
CA ALA A 254 13.44 -13.95 -2.33
C ALA A 254 13.06 -13.18 -3.61
N VAL A 255 13.70 -13.50 -4.74
CA VAL A 255 13.35 -12.92 -6.05
C VAL A 255 11.93 -13.30 -6.45
N ALA A 256 11.56 -14.58 -6.33
CA ALA A 256 10.21 -15.05 -6.65
C ALA A 256 9.13 -14.35 -5.83
N VAL A 257 9.36 -14.22 -4.51
CA VAL A 257 8.45 -13.56 -3.56
C VAL A 257 8.31 -12.06 -3.89
N CYS A 258 9.42 -11.35 -4.06
CA CYS A 258 9.37 -9.92 -4.37
C CYS A 258 8.77 -9.65 -5.76
N ALA A 259 8.99 -10.54 -6.74
CA ALA A 259 8.36 -10.46 -8.05
C ALA A 259 6.83 -10.64 -7.98
N GLU A 260 6.33 -11.58 -7.17
CA GLU A 260 4.90 -11.73 -6.90
C GLU A 260 4.30 -10.48 -6.27
N ILE A 261 4.93 -9.95 -5.21
CA ILE A 261 4.49 -8.71 -4.56
C ILE A 261 4.47 -7.55 -5.56
N MET A 262 5.51 -7.43 -6.39
CA MET A 262 5.57 -6.41 -7.44
C MET A 262 4.42 -6.57 -8.45
N ALA A 263 4.07 -7.78 -8.84
CA ALA A 263 2.94 -8.05 -9.71
C ALA A 263 1.63 -7.61 -9.05
N LEU A 264 1.40 -7.99 -7.78
CA LEU A 264 0.22 -7.59 -7.02
C LEU A 264 0.09 -6.07 -6.85
N GLU A 265 1.20 -5.35 -6.65
CA GLU A 265 1.19 -3.88 -6.59
C GLU A 265 0.88 -3.24 -7.96
N LYS A 266 1.16 -3.94 -9.05
CA LYS A 266 0.90 -3.46 -10.41
C LYS A 266 -0.48 -3.86 -10.93
N ILE A 267 -1.02 -4.98 -10.46
CA ILE A 267 -2.23 -5.62 -10.99
C ILE A 267 -3.46 -5.34 -10.10
N THR A 268 -3.53 -4.33 -9.29
CA THR A 268 -4.79 -4.01 -8.59
C THR A 268 -5.91 -3.64 -9.58
N GLY A 269 -6.25 -4.60 -10.43
CA GLY A 269 -7.30 -4.60 -11.43
C GLY A 269 -7.27 -5.92 -12.20
N SER A 270 -7.97 -6.95 -11.69
CA SER A 270 -8.22 -8.29 -12.24
C SER A 270 -6.98 -9.15 -12.55
N LEU A 271 -6.77 -10.16 -11.70
CA LEU A 271 -6.29 -11.46 -12.13
C LEU A 271 -7.55 -12.23 -12.58
N ASP A 272 -7.91 -12.13 -13.85
CA ASP A 272 -8.70 -13.13 -14.55
C ASP A 272 -7.75 -14.12 -15.24
#